data_df6543325d7851886672660abb64d5e8
#
_entry.id   df6543325d7851886672660abb64d5e8
#
_cell.length_a   1.000
_cell.length_b   1.000
_cell.length_c   1.000
_cell.angle_alpha   90.00
_cell.angle_beta   90.00
_cell.angle_gamma   90.00
#
_symmetry.space_group_name_H-M   'P 1'
#
loop_
_entity.id
_entity.type
_entity.pdbx_description
1 polymer ?
#
loop_
_entity_poly.entity_id
_entity_poly.type
_entity_poly.pdbx_seq_one_letter_code
_entity_poly.pdbx_strand_id
1 'polypeptide(L)'
;PCIVDKTANIKLAAKRIVWGKFINGGQTCIAPDYLLIHTSKKDEFVNCFKNELRKAYGENPETSTDFPRIVNTKNFNRLALMLENENFLIGGETNKEDHFISPTLIDEPSLDSEVMKGEIFGPILPLISYESLDEISQIISKYDKPLAFYVFSTDKKIVKQMIAKHSFGGGTINDTTVHFVNHRLPFGGVGESGIGGYHGKQTFDTFSHSKGVVTR
;
A
#
# COMPACT_ATOMS: atom_id res chain seq x y z
N PRO A 1 2.43 3.84 -2.74
CA PRO A 1 3.55 3.82 -1.80
C PRO A 1 3.10 4.02 -0.35
N CYS A 2 3.86 3.42 0.57
CA CYS A 2 3.74 3.64 2.00
C CYS A 2 5.12 4.08 2.55
N ILE A 3 5.20 5.23 3.18
CA ILE A 3 6.46 5.82 3.63
C ILE A 3 6.51 5.76 5.16
N VAL A 4 7.56 5.19 5.72
CA VAL A 4 7.83 5.16 7.16
C VAL A 4 9.09 5.98 7.45
N ASP A 5 8.88 7.18 7.99
CA ASP A 5 9.94 8.13 8.29
C ASP A 5 10.67 7.76 9.60
N LYS A 6 11.90 8.29 9.76
CA LYS A 6 12.71 8.07 10.98
C LYS A 6 12.04 8.50 12.28
N THR A 7 11.07 9.42 12.21
CA THR A 7 10.31 9.90 13.39
C THR A 7 9.03 9.10 13.63
N ALA A 8 8.69 8.15 12.77
CA ALA A 8 7.46 7.38 12.86
C ALA A 8 7.37 6.55 14.17
N ASN A 9 6.17 6.41 14.68
CA ASN A 9 5.89 5.41 15.71
C ASN A 9 5.84 4.03 15.05
N ILE A 10 6.93 3.27 15.17
CA ILE A 10 7.12 2.03 14.45
C ILE A 10 6.11 0.95 14.83
N LYS A 11 5.73 0.85 16.11
CA LYS A 11 4.70 -0.12 16.55
C LYS A 11 3.34 0.19 15.91
N LEU A 12 2.98 1.47 15.86
CA LEU A 12 1.75 1.91 15.19
C LEU A 12 1.84 1.66 13.69
N ALA A 13 2.94 2.03 13.05
CA ALA A 13 3.15 1.83 11.62
C ALA A 13 3.03 0.35 11.24
N ALA A 14 3.74 -0.54 11.93
CA ALA A 14 3.67 -2.00 11.69
C ALA A 14 2.23 -2.52 11.82
N LYS A 15 1.52 -2.16 12.91
CA LYS A 15 0.13 -2.56 13.14
C LYS A 15 -0.80 -2.11 12.01
N ARG A 16 -0.70 -0.85 11.58
CA ARG A 16 -1.57 -0.28 10.55
C ARG A 16 -1.24 -0.80 9.16
N ILE A 17 0.04 -1.01 8.87
CA ILE A 17 0.49 -1.54 7.58
C ILE A 17 0.11 -3.02 7.45
N VAL A 18 0.28 -3.83 8.49
CA VAL A 18 -0.19 -5.23 8.49
C VAL A 18 -1.69 -5.29 8.20
N TRP A 19 -2.48 -4.51 8.91
CA TRP A 19 -3.92 -4.47 8.67
C TRP A 19 -4.26 -4.03 7.25
N GLY A 20 -3.73 -2.89 6.79
CA GLY A 20 -4.07 -2.34 5.48
C GLY A 20 -3.53 -3.12 4.30
N LYS A 21 -2.38 -3.81 4.48
CA LYS A 21 -1.80 -4.66 3.43
C LYS A 21 -2.51 -5.99 3.30
N PHE A 22 -2.86 -6.64 4.42
CA PHE A 22 -3.33 -8.03 4.37
C PHE A 22 -4.84 -8.19 4.51
N ILE A 23 -5.59 -7.12 4.73
CA ILE A 23 -7.04 -7.16 4.57
C ILE A 23 -7.38 -7.66 3.16
N ASN A 24 -8.31 -8.61 3.06
CA ASN A 24 -8.65 -9.29 1.81
C ASN A 24 -7.44 -9.92 1.08
N GLY A 25 -6.38 -10.33 1.83
CA GLY A 25 -5.14 -10.87 1.25
C GLY A 25 -4.39 -9.90 0.35
N GLY A 26 -4.49 -8.60 0.59
CA GLY A 26 -3.87 -7.56 -0.23
C GLY A 26 -4.55 -7.33 -1.59
N GLN A 27 -5.65 -8.00 -1.85
CA GLN A 27 -6.43 -7.86 -3.08
C GLN A 27 -7.37 -6.66 -2.98
N THR A 28 -6.78 -5.48 -2.78
CA THR A 28 -7.47 -4.20 -2.55
C THR A 28 -6.67 -3.08 -3.20
N CYS A 29 -7.33 -2.27 -4.02
CA CYS A 29 -6.70 -1.19 -4.81
C CYS A 29 -6.00 -0.11 -3.98
N ILE A 30 -6.33 0.01 -2.70
CA ILE A 30 -5.70 0.94 -1.75
C ILE A 30 -4.80 0.24 -0.73
N ALA A 31 -4.54 -1.06 -0.86
CA ALA A 31 -3.53 -1.72 -0.03
C ALA A 31 -2.16 -1.08 -0.28
N PRO A 32 -1.32 -0.91 0.76
CA PRO A 32 0.08 -0.53 0.56
C PRO A 32 0.75 -1.46 -0.45
N ASP A 33 1.25 -0.92 -1.56
CA ASP A 33 1.82 -1.73 -2.64
C ASP A 33 3.30 -2.00 -2.40
N TYR A 34 4.05 -0.97 -2.05
CA TYR A 34 5.43 -1.07 -1.58
C TYR A 34 5.68 -0.12 -0.41
N LEU A 35 6.68 -0.47 0.42
CA LEU A 35 7.07 0.24 1.62
C LEU A 35 8.44 0.90 1.43
N LEU A 36 8.50 2.21 1.64
CA LEU A 36 9.75 2.97 1.75
C LEU A 36 10.01 3.25 3.23
N ILE A 37 11.09 2.73 3.78
CA ILE A 37 11.41 2.87 5.20
C ILE A 37 12.77 3.55 5.40
N HIS A 38 12.85 4.49 6.35
CA HIS A 38 14.14 5.05 6.71
C HIS A 38 15.05 3.97 7.29
N THR A 39 16.28 3.84 6.78
CA THR A 39 17.25 2.77 7.10
C THR A 39 17.36 2.51 8.61
N SER A 40 17.43 3.58 9.43
CA SER A 40 17.54 3.45 10.89
C SER A 40 16.34 2.81 11.59
N LYS A 41 15.24 2.55 10.87
CA LYS A 41 13.99 2.01 11.42
C LYS A 41 13.65 0.62 10.89
N LYS A 42 14.41 0.11 9.93
CA LYS A 42 14.13 -1.15 9.25
C LYS A 42 14.02 -2.33 10.23
N ASP A 43 15.04 -2.57 11.03
CA ASP A 43 15.08 -3.74 11.92
C ASP A 43 13.98 -3.69 12.99
N GLU A 44 13.75 -2.51 13.59
CA GLU A 44 12.66 -2.31 14.55
C GLU A 44 11.31 -2.58 13.89
N PHE A 45 11.12 -2.10 12.66
CA PHE A 45 9.88 -2.31 11.91
C PHE A 45 9.65 -3.77 11.59
N VAL A 46 10.65 -4.48 11.04
CA VAL A 46 10.54 -5.91 10.69
C VAL A 46 10.12 -6.74 11.91
N ASN A 47 10.74 -6.49 13.06
CA ASN A 47 10.38 -7.17 14.31
C ASN A 47 8.94 -6.87 14.76
N CYS A 48 8.52 -5.61 14.69
CA CYS A 48 7.15 -5.23 15.02
C CYS A 48 6.15 -5.82 14.03
N PHE A 49 6.46 -5.79 12.74
CA PHE A 49 5.62 -6.31 11.66
C PHE A 49 5.38 -7.82 11.82
N LYS A 50 6.44 -8.60 12.09
CA LYS A 50 6.33 -10.04 12.38
C LYS A 50 5.42 -10.32 13.58
N ASN A 51 5.54 -9.53 14.64
CA ASN A 51 4.69 -9.67 15.81
C ASN A 51 3.21 -9.32 15.52
N GLU A 52 2.94 -8.31 14.72
CA GLU A 52 1.57 -7.95 14.33
C GLU A 52 0.95 -8.99 13.39
N LEU A 53 1.71 -9.59 12.46
CA LEU A 53 1.25 -10.72 11.65
C LEU A 53 0.85 -11.92 12.50
N ARG A 54 1.70 -12.27 13.48
CA ARG A 54 1.41 -13.38 14.42
C ARG A 54 0.13 -13.13 15.22
N LYS A 55 -0.10 -11.89 15.66
CA LYS A 55 -1.34 -11.53 16.37
C LYS A 55 -2.56 -11.62 15.46
N ALA A 56 -2.43 -11.24 14.20
CA ALA A 56 -3.54 -11.21 13.26
C ALA A 56 -3.91 -12.60 12.73
N TYR A 57 -2.91 -13.44 12.42
CA TYR A 57 -3.12 -14.68 11.66
C TYR A 57 -2.56 -15.93 12.33
N GLY A 58 -1.98 -15.82 13.54
CA GLY A 58 -1.35 -16.92 14.25
C GLY A 58 0.07 -17.23 13.77
N GLU A 59 0.62 -18.35 14.25
CA GLU A 59 1.96 -18.81 13.86
C GLU A 59 1.98 -19.37 12.44
N ASN A 60 0.86 -19.94 11.98
CA ASN A 60 0.70 -20.47 10.64
C ASN A 60 -0.49 -19.81 9.95
N PRO A 61 -0.26 -18.77 9.12
CA PRO A 61 -1.32 -18.08 8.38
C PRO A 61 -2.11 -18.98 7.41
N GLU A 62 -1.53 -20.09 6.92
CA GLU A 62 -2.21 -21.02 6.03
C GLU A 62 -3.43 -21.68 6.69
N THR A 63 -3.31 -21.99 7.99
CA THR A 63 -4.38 -22.60 8.78
C THR A 63 -5.30 -21.58 9.46
N SER A 64 -5.02 -20.29 9.31
CA SER A 64 -5.84 -19.23 9.90
C SER A 64 -7.18 -19.09 9.17
N THR A 65 -8.27 -19.03 9.93
CA THR A 65 -9.61 -18.73 9.40
C THR A 65 -9.78 -17.28 8.99
N ASP A 66 -8.89 -16.40 9.44
CA ASP A 66 -8.94 -14.96 9.20
C ASP A 66 -8.07 -14.53 7.99
N PHE A 67 -7.28 -15.45 7.44
CA PHE A 67 -6.43 -15.14 6.28
C PHE A 67 -7.06 -15.68 4.97
N PRO A 68 -7.40 -14.81 4.02
CA PRO A 68 -8.08 -15.21 2.78
C PRO A 68 -7.14 -15.88 1.77
N ARG A 69 -7.74 -16.38 0.70
CA ARG A 69 -7.04 -17.00 -0.44
C ARG A 69 -7.03 -16.07 -1.65
N ILE A 70 -6.11 -16.32 -2.56
CA ILE A 70 -6.08 -15.62 -3.85
C ILE A 70 -7.29 -16.07 -4.67
N VAL A 71 -7.96 -15.11 -5.29
CA VAL A 71 -9.29 -15.28 -5.90
C VAL A 71 -9.36 -16.38 -6.97
N ASN A 72 -8.26 -16.65 -7.68
CA ASN A 72 -8.20 -17.68 -8.71
C ASN A 72 -6.76 -18.06 -9.07
N THR A 73 -6.61 -19.18 -9.80
CA THR A 73 -5.32 -19.73 -10.23
C THR A 73 -4.50 -18.76 -11.10
N LYS A 74 -5.15 -17.97 -11.96
CA LYS A 74 -4.45 -16.97 -12.81
C LYS A 74 -3.70 -15.95 -11.95
N ASN A 75 -4.39 -15.37 -10.98
CA ASN A 75 -3.79 -14.38 -10.07
C ASN A 75 -2.78 -15.03 -9.11
N PHE A 76 -3.05 -16.25 -8.65
CA PHE A 76 -2.07 -17.01 -7.87
C PHE A 76 -0.75 -17.19 -8.65
N ASN A 77 -0.80 -17.68 -9.89
CA ASN A 77 0.40 -17.90 -10.71
C ASN A 77 1.16 -16.58 -10.97
N ARG A 78 0.44 -15.48 -11.21
CA ARG A 78 1.05 -14.15 -11.38
C ARG A 78 1.80 -13.71 -10.12
N LEU A 79 1.19 -13.88 -8.95
CA LEU A 79 1.79 -13.50 -7.67
C LEU A 79 2.95 -14.44 -7.30
N ALA A 80 2.83 -15.73 -7.57
CA ALA A 80 3.92 -16.69 -7.34
C ALA A 80 5.16 -16.35 -8.18
N LEU A 81 4.98 -15.89 -9.43
CA LEU A 81 6.08 -15.42 -10.27
C LEU A 81 6.79 -14.19 -9.67
N MET A 82 6.05 -13.30 -9.00
CA MET A 82 6.64 -12.13 -8.33
C MET A 82 7.52 -12.49 -7.13
N LEU A 83 7.42 -13.72 -6.61
CA LEU A 83 8.25 -14.20 -5.51
C LEU A 83 9.55 -14.86 -5.99
N GLU A 84 9.67 -15.16 -7.29
CA GLU A 84 10.85 -15.83 -7.80
C GLU A 84 12.09 -14.93 -7.71
N ASN A 85 13.18 -15.52 -7.21
CA ASN A 85 14.49 -14.86 -7.04
C ASN A 85 14.50 -13.65 -6.07
N GLU A 86 13.48 -13.50 -5.23
CA GLU A 86 13.43 -12.46 -4.21
C GLU A 86 13.96 -12.95 -2.85
N ASN A 87 14.46 -12.02 -2.04
CA ASN A 87 14.88 -12.28 -0.67
C ASN A 87 13.72 -11.97 0.29
N PHE A 88 13.41 -12.89 1.18
CA PHE A 88 12.30 -12.73 2.12
C PHE A 88 12.80 -12.43 3.54
N LEU A 89 12.27 -11.37 4.14
CA LEU A 89 12.37 -11.13 5.59
C LEU A 89 11.31 -11.93 6.34
N ILE A 90 10.15 -12.18 5.70
CA ILE A 90 9.01 -12.90 6.27
C ILE A 90 8.25 -13.54 5.10
N GLY A 91 7.73 -14.76 5.29
CA GLY A 91 6.85 -15.42 4.33
C GLY A 91 7.58 -16.01 3.13
N GLY A 92 6.93 -16.00 1.98
CA GLY A 92 7.40 -16.60 0.73
C GLY A 92 6.80 -17.97 0.44
N GLU A 93 6.07 -18.57 1.41
CA GLU A 93 5.46 -19.88 1.22
C GLU A 93 4.20 -19.76 0.35
N THR A 94 4.00 -20.78 -0.49
CA THR A 94 2.85 -20.85 -1.40
C THR A 94 2.25 -22.25 -1.42
N ASN A 95 0.92 -22.33 -1.53
CA ASN A 95 0.21 -23.59 -1.78
C ASN A 95 -0.75 -23.37 -2.96
N LYS A 96 -0.42 -23.97 -4.10
CA LYS A 96 -1.17 -23.77 -5.34
C LYS A 96 -2.56 -24.41 -5.30
N GLU A 97 -2.71 -25.53 -4.63
CA GLU A 97 -3.98 -26.25 -4.55
C GLU A 97 -5.01 -25.44 -3.74
N ASP A 98 -4.55 -24.73 -2.72
CA ASP A 98 -5.39 -23.88 -1.86
C ASP A 98 -5.35 -22.39 -2.25
N HIS A 99 -4.68 -22.03 -3.33
CA HIS A 99 -4.43 -20.64 -3.74
C HIS A 99 -3.86 -19.78 -2.60
N PHE A 100 -3.11 -20.39 -1.69
CA PHE A 100 -2.50 -19.72 -0.57
C PHE A 100 -1.16 -19.11 -0.97
N ILE A 101 -0.95 -17.85 -0.59
CA ILE A 101 0.35 -17.18 -0.55
C ILE A 101 0.47 -16.54 0.83
N SER A 102 1.53 -16.86 1.55
CA SER A 102 1.75 -16.34 2.89
C SER A 102 1.89 -14.82 2.89
N PRO A 103 1.55 -14.14 4.00
CA PRO A 103 1.92 -12.74 4.19
C PRO A 103 3.44 -12.59 4.03
N THR A 104 3.87 -11.92 2.97
CA THR A 104 5.28 -11.86 2.57
C THR A 104 5.83 -10.44 2.63
N LEU A 105 6.99 -10.29 3.24
CA LEU A 105 7.81 -9.07 3.24
C LEU A 105 9.11 -9.35 2.49
N ILE A 106 9.28 -8.72 1.32
CA ILE A 106 10.48 -8.85 0.48
C ILE A 106 11.50 -7.82 0.91
N ASP A 107 12.78 -8.22 0.96
CA ASP A 107 13.90 -7.39 1.35
C ASP A 107 14.61 -6.77 0.15
N GLU A 108 14.57 -5.44 0.05
CA GLU A 108 15.32 -4.64 -0.92
C GLU A 108 15.22 -5.19 -2.36
N PRO A 109 14.02 -5.43 -2.91
CA PRO A 109 13.91 -5.91 -4.28
C PRO A 109 14.48 -4.89 -5.27
N SER A 110 15.01 -5.36 -6.39
CA SER A 110 15.34 -4.47 -7.49
C SER A 110 14.12 -3.71 -7.96
N LEU A 111 14.26 -2.41 -8.26
CA LEU A 111 13.16 -1.62 -8.83
C LEU A 111 12.73 -2.11 -10.23
N ASP A 112 13.52 -2.98 -10.86
CA ASP A 112 13.24 -3.59 -12.15
C ASP A 112 12.73 -5.04 -12.01
N SER A 113 12.59 -5.57 -10.78
CA SER A 113 12.07 -6.93 -10.54
C SER A 113 10.57 -7.04 -10.83
N GLU A 114 10.08 -8.27 -11.04
CA GLU A 114 8.67 -8.52 -11.39
C GLU A 114 7.68 -7.93 -10.36
N VAL A 115 8.04 -7.98 -9.08
CA VAL A 115 7.19 -7.45 -8.00
C VAL A 115 7.06 -5.92 -8.04
N MET A 116 7.97 -5.22 -8.71
CA MET A 116 7.99 -3.75 -8.81
C MET A 116 7.46 -3.21 -10.15
N LYS A 117 7.14 -4.07 -11.13
CA LYS A 117 6.71 -3.63 -12.47
C LYS A 117 5.25 -3.15 -12.55
N GLY A 118 4.41 -3.51 -11.60
CA GLY A 118 2.99 -3.15 -11.63
C GLY A 118 2.30 -3.39 -10.29
N GLU A 119 1.00 -3.12 -10.24
CA GLU A 119 0.20 -3.34 -9.03
C GLU A 119 0.25 -4.80 -8.58
N ILE A 120 0.65 -5.03 -7.34
CA ILE A 120 0.80 -6.38 -6.78
C ILE A 120 -0.57 -7.05 -6.63
N PHE A 121 -1.52 -6.39 -5.98
CA PHE A 121 -2.88 -6.89 -5.70
C PHE A 121 -2.85 -8.29 -5.07
N GLY A 122 -2.06 -8.42 -4.01
CA GLY A 122 -1.81 -9.68 -3.29
C GLY A 122 -1.04 -9.47 -1.99
N PRO A 123 -0.80 -10.54 -1.21
CA PRO A 123 -0.22 -10.46 0.13
C PRO A 123 1.32 -10.35 0.13
N ILE A 124 1.87 -9.58 -0.77
CA ILE A 124 3.31 -9.40 -0.94
C ILE A 124 3.62 -7.90 -0.76
N LEU A 125 4.55 -7.57 0.11
CA LEU A 125 4.99 -6.21 0.40
C LEU A 125 6.49 -6.07 0.19
N PRO A 126 6.94 -5.41 -0.88
CA PRO A 126 8.33 -4.99 -1.04
C PRO A 126 8.70 -3.94 0.01
N LEU A 127 9.85 -4.10 0.65
CA LEU A 127 10.44 -3.14 1.58
C LEU A 127 11.73 -2.61 0.99
N ILE A 128 11.82 -1.29 0.84
CA ILE A 128 12.96 -0.58 0.28
C ILE A 128 13.42 0.46 1.29
N SER A 129 14.69 0.41 1.66
CA SER A 129 15.29 1.37 2.56
C SER A 129 15.63 2.67 1.84
N TYR A 130 15.60 3.78 2.59
CA TYR A 130 16.07 5.08 2.12
C TYR A 130 16.80 5.84 3.25
N GLU A 131 17.67 6.77 2.90
CA GLU A 131 18.37 7.63 3.85
C GLU A 131 17.92 9.11 3.74
N SER A 132 17.52 9.53 2.55
CA SER A 132 17.10 10.90 2.27
C SER A 132 15.73 11.01 1.64
N LEU A 133 15.05 12.16 1.85
CA LEU A 133 13.74 12.42 1.24
C LEU A 133 13.80 12.53 -0.29
N ASP A 134 14.98 12.80 -0.85
CA ASP A 134 15.16 12.86 -2.31
C ASP A 134 15.15 11.47 -2.93
N GLU A 135 15.69 10.44 -2.25
CA GLU A 135 15.59 9.05 -2.69
C GLU A 135 14.14 8.58 -2.78
N ILE A 136 13.30 8.95 -1.78
CA ILE A 136 11.85 8.68 -1.84
C ILE A 136 11.26 9.20 -3.15
N SER A 137 11.59 10.45 -3.49
CA SER A 137 11.06 11.08 -4.69
C SER A 137 11.59 10.47 -5.98
N GLN A 138 12.85 10.04 -6.00
CA GLN A 138 13.46 9.34 -7.13
C GLN A 138 12.78 7.98 -7.36
N ILE A 139 12.50 7.23 -6.30
CA ILE A 139 11.80 5.94 -6.40
C ILE A 139 10.37 6.15 -6.88
N ILE A 140 9.61 7.03 -6.23
CA ILE A 140 8.20 7.28 -6.60
C ILE A 140 8.05 7.78 -8.03
N SER A 141 8.99 8.60 -8.51
CA SER A 141 8.94 9.17 -9.87
C SER A 141 9.13 8.15 -11.00
N LYS A 142 9.55 6.93 -10.68
CA LYS A 142 9.65 5.83 -11.65
C LYS A 142 8.30 5.19 -11.97
N TYR A 143 7.30 5.44 -11.14
CA TYR A 143 5.97 4.84 -11.26
C TYR A 143 4.91 5.90 -11.57
N ASP A 144 3.78 5.45 -12.09
CA ASP A 144 2.62 6.28 -12.32
C ASP A 144 2.05 6.84 -11.01
N LYS A 145 1.23 7.89 -11.11
CA LYS A 145 0.60 8.53 -9.96
C LYS A 145 -0.31 7.53 -9.23
N PRO A 146 -0.05 7.24 -7.96
CA PRO A 146 -0.77 6.19 -7.25
C PRO A 146 -2.20 6.61 -6.86
N LEU A 147 -3.10 5.63 -6.75
CA LEU A 147 -4.42 5.83 -6.18
C LEU A 147 -4.34 6.16 -4.68
N ALA A 148 -3.46 5.47 -3.95
CA ALA A 148 -3.29 5.64 -2.51
C ALA A 148 -1.85 6.00 -2.11
N PHE A 149 -1.73 6.90 -1.11
CA PHE A 149 -0.45 7.41 -0.62
C PHE A 149 -0.46 7.46 0.92
N TYR A 150 0.51 6.81 1.57
CA TYR A 150 0.57 6.71 3.02
C TYR A 150 1.88 7.25 3.56
N VAL A 151 1.80 8.02 4.67
CA VAL A 151 3.00 8.55 5.34
C VAL A 151 2.88 8.34 6.84
N PHE A 152 3.84 7.65 7.42
CA PHE A 152 4.01 7.51 8.85
C PHE A 152 5.16 8.39 9.32
N SER A 153 4.84 9.45 10.05
CA SER A 153 5.80 10.42 10.58
C SER A 153 5.16 11.25 11.70
N THR A 154 5.94 11.66 12.69
CA THR A 154 5.54 12.66 13.68
C THR A 154 6.01 14.06 13.29
N ASP A 155 6.88 14.19 12.29
CA ASP A 155 7.33 15.48 11.78
C ASP A 155 6.35 16.05 10.75
N LYS A 156 5.60 17.07 11.17
CA LYS A 156 4.62 17.78 10.33
C LYS A 156 5.23 18.42 9.08
N LYS A 157 6.52 18.78 9.11
CA LYS A 157 7.20 19.37 7.94
C LYS A 157 7.40 18.31 6.87
N ILE A 158 7.87 17.13 7.24
CA ILE A 158 8.03 15.99 6.34
C ILE A 158 6.68 15.59 5.73
N VAL A 159 5.64 15.45 6.56
CA VAL A 159 4.29 15.15 6.08
C VAL A 159 3.82 16.17 5.05
N LYS A 160 3.94 17.47 5.36
CA LYS A 160 3.55 18.54 4.44
C LYS A 160 4.35 18.50 3.14
N GLN A 161 5.65 18.25 3.22
CA GLN A 161 6.52 18.15 2.05
C GLN A 161 6.12 16.97 1.16
N MET A 162 5.87 15.80 1.72
CA MET A 162 5.45 14.61 0.96
C MET A 162 4.13 14.83 0.24
N ILE A 163 3.12 15.38 0.94
CA ILE A 163 1.83 15.69 0.34
C ILE A 163 1.94 16.73 -0.78
N ALA A 164 2.76 17.75 -0.61
CA ALA A 164 2.89 18.82 -1.60
C ALA A 164 3.71 18.41 -2.83
N LYS A 165 4.72 17.53 -2.65
CA LYS A 165 5.65 17.12 -3.71
C LYS A 165 5.08 16.04 -4.63
N HIS A 166 4.20 15.18 -4.13
CA HIS A 166 3.69 14.03 -4.87
C HIS A 166 2.21 14.17 -5.20
N SER A 167 1.84 13.80 -6.43
CA SER A 167 0.45 13.75 -6.89
C SER A 167 -0.09 12.33 -6.70
N PHE A 168 -1.26 12.17 -6.08
CA PHE A 168 -1.91 10.90 -5.81
C PHE A 168 -3.44 11.08 -5.68
N GLY A 169 -4.20 10.00 -5.75
CA GLY A 169 -5.66 10.04 -5.63
C GLY A 169 -6.12 10.44 -4.23
N GLY A 170 -5.73 9.69 -3.23
CA GLY A 170 -6.05 9.96 -1.82
C GLY A 170 -5.01 9.36 -0.89
N GLY A 171 -5.08 9.68 0.40
CA GLY A 171 -4.07 9.17 1.32
C GLY A 171 -4.40 9.34 2.79
N THR A 172 -3.55 8.76 3.63
CA THR A 172 -3.71 8.82 5.08
C THR A 172 -2.36 9.02 5.77
N ILE A 173 -2.36 9.79 6.83
CA ILE A 173 -1.18 10.04 7.66
C ILE A 173 -1.30 9.21 8.93
N ASN A 174 -0.24 8.46 9.27
CA ASN A 174 -0.16 7.56 10.43
C ASN A 174 -1.26 6.49 10.49
N ASP A 175 -1.84 6.17 9.34
CA ASP A 175 -2.78 5.06 9.15
C ASP A 175 -2.76 4.60 7.68
N THR A 176 -3.56 3.57 7.35
CA THR A 176 -3.75 3.08 5.98
C THR A 176 -5.24 3.00 5.67
N THR A 177 -5.63 3.03 4.42
CA THR A 177 -6.98 2.75 3.87
C THR A 177 -8.16 3.55 4.42
N VAL A 178 -8.09 4.13 5.63
CA VAL A 178 -9.25 4.79 6.29
C VAL A 178 -9.77 6.03 5.56
N HIS A 179 -9.03 6.62 4.64
CA HIS A 179 -9.53 7.71 3.80
C HIS A 179 -10.70 7.27 2.91
N PHE A 180 -10.77 5.98 2.54
CA PHE A 180 -11.86 5.40 1.77
C PHE A 180 -13.18 5.33 2.56
N VAL A 181 -13.13 5.02 3.85
CA VAL A 181 -14.33 4.90 4.71
C VAL A 181 -14.98 6.24 5.02
N ASN A 182 -14.25 7.34 4.83
CA ASN A 182 -14.81 8.67 5.05
C ASN A 182 -15.56 9.17 3.80
N HIS A 183 -16.84 8.88 3.73
CA HIS A 183 -17.71 9.26 2.60
C HIS A 183 -17.85 10.79 2.37
N ARG A 184 -17.28 11.63 3.23
CA ARG A 184 -17.21 13.09 3.00
C ARG A 184 -15.99 13.51 2.20
N LEU A 185 -14.98 12.64 2.09
CA LEU A 185 -13.81 12.87 1.25
C LEU A 185 -14.06 12.31 -0.16
N PRO A 186 -13.61 12.99 -1.20
CA PRO A 186 -13.64 12.42 -2.55
C PRO A 186 -12.71 11.20 -2.60
N PHE A 187 -13.14 10.18 -3.36
CA PHE A 187 -12.32 9.03 -3.67
C PHE A 187 -12.20 8.86 -5.17
N GLY A 188 -10.97 8.76 -5.65
CA GLY A 188 -10.65 8.59 -7.08
C GLY A 188 -9.17 8.75 -7.31
N GLY A 189 -8.69 8.25 -8.44
CA GLY A 189 -7.30 8.30 -8.87
C GLY A 189 -6.97 9.56 -9.68
N VAL A 190 -5.73 9.65 -10.13
CA VAL A 190 -5.22 10.72 -10.99
C VAL A 190 -4.24 10.14 -12.02
N GLY A 191 -4.38 10.53 -13.30
CA GLY A 191 -3.60 9.93 -14.38
C GLY A 191 -3.96 8.46 -14.58
N GLU A 192 -2.98 7.57 -14.59
CA GLU A 192 -3.18 6.13 -14.79
C GLU A 192 -3.95 5.46 -13.63
N SER A 193 -3.96 6.04 -12.44
CA SER A 193 -4.69 5.47 -11.30
C SER A 193 -6.19 5.73 -11.32
N GLY A 194 -6.71 6.57 -12.23
CA GLY A 194 -8.13 6.79 -12.39
C GLY A 194 -8.52 8.14 -12.99
N ILE A 195 -9.79 8.24 -13.39
CA ILE A 195 -10.42 9.43 -13.93
C ILE A 195 -11.63 9.80 -13.09
N GLY A 196 -11.68 11.06 -12.63
CA GLY A 196 -12.77 11.56 -11.79
C GLY A 196 -12.72 11.04 -10.36
N GLY A 197 -13.84 11.17 -9.65
CA GLY A 197 -13.95 10.77 -8.26
C GLY A 197 -15.42 10.67 -7.83
N TYR A 198 -15.65 10.04 -6.68
CA TYR A 198 -16.96 9.90 -6.08
C TYR A 198 -16.88 10.04 -4.56
N HIS A 199 -17.92 9.80 -3.85
CA HIS A 199 -18.25 10.11 -2.45
C HIS A 199 -18.80 11.54 -2.26
N GLY A 200 -19.84 11.64 -1.46
CA GLY A 200 -20.46 12.89 -1.02
C GLY A 200 -20.80 13.85 -2.17
N LYS A 201 -20.37 15.10 -2.00
CA LYS A 201 -20.59 16.15 -2.99
C LYS A 201 -19.97 15.83 -4.35
N GLN A 202 -18.82 15.16 -4.39
CA GLN A 202 -18.16 14.78 -5.63
C GLN A 202 -19.03 13.87 -6.51
N THR A 203 -19.75 12.93 -5.90
CA THR A 203 -20.71 12.08 -6.63
C THR A 203 -21.82 12.93 -7.25
N PHE A 204 -22.38 13.86 -6.50
CA PHE A 204 -23.43 14.77 -7.04
C PHE A 204 -22.90 15.58 -8.22
N ASP A 205 -21.72 16.19 -8.08
CA ASP A 205 -21.11 17.01 -9.15
C ASP A 205 -20.80 16.15 -10.39
N THR A 206 -20.32 14.92 -10.23
CA THR A 206 -20.00 13.99 -11.32
C THR A 206 -21.23 13.59 -12.14
N PHE A 207 -22.38 13.41 -11.49
CA PHE A 207 -23.65 13.05 -12.16
C PHE A 207 -24.56 14.24 -12.47
N SER A 208 -24.07 15.48 -12.30
CA SER A 208 -24.80 16.70 -12.56
C SER A 208 -24.19 17.46 -13.74
N HIS A 209 -25.02 18.24 -14.42
CA HIS A 209 -24.59 19.12 -15.51
C HIS A 209 -24.95 20.58 -15.20
N SER A 210 -23.99 21.47 -15.30
CA SER A 210 -24.22 22.90 -15.16
C SER A 210 -24.59 23.52 -16.54
N LYS A 211 -25.70 24.27 -16.59
CA LYS A 211 -26.10 25.02 -17.82
C LYS A 211 -26.11 26.51 -17.54
N GLY A 212 -25.51 27.27 -18.44
CA GLY A 212 -25.58 28.74 -18.42
C GLY A 212 -26.85 29.23 -19.10
N VAL A 213 -27.60 30.18 -18.47
CA VAL A 213 -28.76 30.82 -19.03
C VAL A 213 -28.58 32.33 -18.89
N VAL A 214 -28.73 33.07 -19.99
CA VAL A 214 -28.74 34.55 -20.02
C VAL A 214 -30.16 35.01 -20.27
N THR A 215 -30.66 35.88 -19.40
CA THR A 215 -31.92 36.59 -19.60
C THR A 215 -31.60 38.05 -19.96
N ARG A 216 -32.24 38.59 -21.00
CA ARG A 216 -32.14 40.01 -21.37
C ARG A 216 -33.41 40.72 -20.94
#